data_e693d7efdcf46f1c9682326fe0fdf0b8
#
_entry.id   e693d7efdcf46f1c9682326fe0fdf0b8
#
_cell.length_a   1.000
_cell.length_b   1.000
_cell.length_c   1.000
_cell.angle_alpha   90.00
_cell.angle_beta   90.00
_cell.angle_gamma   90.00
#
_symmetry.space_group_name_H-M   'P 1'
#
loop_
_entity.id
_entity.type
_entity.pdbx_description
1 polymer ?
#
loop_
_entity_poly.entity_id
_entity_poly.type
_entity_poly.pdbx_seq_one_letter_code
_entity_poly.pdbx_strand_id
1 'polypeptide(L)'
;MYPQLGAGVAWAGGVSMIISAGTIVSSLASERLNTRLGTGRVTALSVATTAVALFGFSICTQFWQLCLWAIPYGLGAGSVDAALNNYVALHYESRHMSWLHCMWGIGAAGGPVIMGWALAGSTWQNGYRIISILQIVLTAVLLFSLPLWQTPADAGAGEDFTPEHRTLPQLMKVPGVPEVMCCFALYSGVETVTGMWAASYCTLVRGLDAATAASWASLFYLGITVGRFLSGFLTMKFNDHQMIRIGQMLIAVGIALVFLPAGNTCLRAGLVTIGLGCAPIYPCIIHETPANFGKSLSMAMTGIQMAAAYTGTTLLSPLFGVLAQNITMQLYPWALLVMLLLMVVLSEQLHKKTAARRAKNS
;
A
#
# COMPACT_ATOMS: atom_id res chain seq x y z
N MET A 1 -25.60 4.93 4.67
CA MET A 1 -24.95 5.77 3.64
C MET A 1 -25.55 5.52 2.26
N TYR A 2 -25.38 4.35 1.60
CA TYR A 2 -25.82 4.14 0.21
C TYR A 2 -27.33 4.34 -0.04
N PRO A 3 -28.27 3.83 0.80
CA PRO A 3 -29.68 4.10 0.60
C PRO A 3 -30.05 5.59 0.69
N GLN A 4 -29.31 6.36 1.51
CA GLN A 4 -29.51 7.82 1.66
C GLN A 4 -29.02 8.61 0.45
N LEU A 5 -28.10 8.04 -0.34
CA LEU A 5 -27.53 8.65 -1.54
C LEU A 5 -28.19 8.14 -2.84
N GLY A 6 -29.24 7.30 -2.74
CA GLY A 6 -29.92 6.74 -3.90
C GLY A 6 -29.09 5.72 -4.71
N ALA A 7 -28.08 5.08 -4.07
CA ALA A 7 -27.18 4.14 -4.74
C ALA A 7 -27.24 2.75 -4.11
N GLY A 8 -27.11 1.71 -4.92
CA GLY A 8 -26.95 0.33 -4.45
C GLY A 8 -25.55 0.07 -3.88
N VAL A 9 -25.41 -1.00 -3.09
CA VAL A 9 -24.13 -1.37 -2.43
C VAL A 9 -23.00 -1.62 -3.44
N ALA A 10 -23.31 -2.13 -4.63
CA ALA A 10 -22.32 -2.37 -5.70
C ALA A 10 -21.59 -1.10 -6.16
N TRP A 11 -22.22 0.06 -6.07
CA TRP A 11 -21.62 1.35 -6.45
C TRP A 11 -20.53 1.84 -5.50
N ALA A 12 -20.42 1.25 -4.29
CA ALA A 12 -19.28 1.48 -3.40
C ALA A 12 -17.95 1.13 -4.07
N GLY A 13 -17.93 0.02 -4.82
CA GLY A 13 -16.78 -0.36 -5.63
C GLY A 13 -16.41 0.68 -6.68
N GLY A 14 -17.39 1.37 -7.28
CA GLY A 14 -17.16 2.42 -8.26
C GLY A 14 -16.38 3.61 -7.70
N VAL A 15 -16.71 4.08 -6.49
CA VAL A 15 -15.95 5.15 -5.81
C VAL A 15 -14.51 4.71 -5.56
N SER A 16 -14.31 3.49 -5.05
CA SER A 16 -12.97 2.93 -4.82
C SER A 16 -12.16 2.81 -6.11
N MET A 17 -12.77 2.43 -7.22
CA MET A 17 -12.11 2.37 -8.53
C MET A 17 -11.67 3.76 -9.02
N ILE A 18 -12.50 4.81 -8.83
CA ILE A 18 -12.14 6.19 -9.18
C ILE A 18 -10.94 6.65 -8.34
N ILE A 19 -10.96 6.39 -7.03
CA ILE A 19 -9.84 6.68 -6.14
C ILE A 19 -8.57 5.97 -6.62
N SER A 20 -8.63 4.66 -6.87
CA SER A 20 -7.49 3.88 -7.34
C SER A 20 -6.94 4.38 -8.68
N ALA A 21 -7.81 4.72 -9.63
CA ALA A 21 -7.40 5.29 -10.91
C ALA A 21 -6.67 6.63 -10.72
N GLY A 22 -7.21 7.53 -9.88
CA GLY A 22 -6.56 8.79 -9.52
C GLY A 22 -5.20 8.58 -8.85
N THR A 23 -5.11 7.61 -7.94
CA THR A 23 -3.87 7.24 -7.25
C THR A 23 -2.81 6.71 -8.22
N ILE A 24 -3.17 5.82 -9.14
CA ILE A 24 -2.27 5.32 -10.19
C ILE A 24 -1.75 6.47 -11.05
N VAL A 25 -2.65 7.33 -11.54
CA VAL A 25 -2.27 8.46 -12.41
C VAL A 25 -1.32 9.41 -11.68
N SER A 26 -1.62 9.78 -10.44
CA SER A 26 -0.78 10.71 -9.68
C SER A 26 0.56 10.10 -9.24
N SER A 27 0.61 8.81 -8.96
CA SER A 27 1.87 8.09 -8.69
C SER A 27 2.78 8.09 -9.91
N LEU A 28 2.25 7.86 -11.11
CA LEU A 28 3.01 7.95 -12.35
C LEU A 28 3.47 9.39 -12.68
N ALA A 29 2.72 10.41 -12.25
CA ALA A 29 3.06 11.81 -12.43
C ALA A 29 3.96 12.37 -11.32
N SER A 30 4.21 11.61 -10.26
CA SER A 30 4.88 12.07 -9.03
C SER A 30 6.30 12.58 -9.27
N GLU A 31 7.05 11.97 -10.19
CA GLU A 31 8.39 12.42 -10.57
C GLU A 31 8.38 13.88 -11.04
N ARG A 32 7.47 14.21 -11.97
CA ARG A 32 7.37 15.57 -12.52
C ARG A 32 6.94 16.59 -11.46
N LEU A 33 6.03 16.19 -10.57
CA LEU A 33 5.57 17.06 -9.48
C LEU A 33 6.70 17.31 -8.48
N ASN A 34 7.42 16.27 -8.07
CA ASN A 34 8.53 16.39 -7.12
C ASN A 34 9.71 17.19 -7.68
N THR A 35 10.06 17.01 -8.95
CA THR A 35 11.13 17.79 -9.59
C THR A 35 10.81 19.28 -9.64
N ARG A 36 9.52 19.65 -9.82
CA ARG A 36 9.11 21.06 -9.93
C ARG A 36 8.88 21.73 -8.58
N LEU A 37 8.28 21.04 -7.65
CA LEU A 37 7.79 21.62 -6.39
C LEU A 37 8.63 21.22 -5.17
N GLY A 38 9.39 20.14 -5.25
CA GLY A 38 10.07 19.50 -4.13
C GLY A 38 9.11 18.65 -3.27
N THR A 39 9.68 17.63 -2.60
CA THR A 39 8.89 16.62 -1.84
C THR A 39 8.04 17.22 -0.74
N GLY A 40 8.56 18.17 0.03
CA GLY A 40 7.82 18.81 1.12
C GLY A 40 6.54 19.51 0.64
N ARG A 41 6.64 20.29 -0.45
CA ARG A 41 5.46 20.98 -1.04
C ARG A 41 4.47 20.00 -1.65
N VAL A 42 4.96 18.96 -2.37
CA VAL A 42 4.09 17.91 -2.92
C VAL A 42 3.34 17.22 -1.80
N THR A 43 4.01 16.85 -0.70
CA THR A 43 3.38 16.23 0.46
C THR A 43 2.30 17.14 1.08
N ALA A 44 2.62 18.40 1.35
CA ALA A 44 1.67 19.34 1.94
C ALA A 44 0.45 19.59 1.04
N LEU A 45 0.65 19.81 -0.27
CA LEU A 45 -0.43 20.01 -1.24
C LEU A 45 -1.29 18.76 -1.40
N SER A 46 -0.69 17.59 -1.40
CA SER A 46 -1.40 16.31 -1.51
C SER A 46 -2.30 16.06 -0.29
N VAL A 47 -1.77 16.29 0.92
CA VAL A 47 -2.56 16.17 2.16
C VAL A 47 -3.66 17.22 2.20
N ALA A 48 -3.41 18.45 1.76
CA ALA A 48 -4.44 19.48 1.63
C ALA A 48 -5.54 19.05 0.65
N THR A 49 -5.18 18.49 -0.50
CA THR A 49 -6.13 18.00 -1.51
C THR A 49 -7.00 16.88 -0.97
N THR A 50 -6.42 15.92 -0.25
CA THR A 50 -7.20 14.84 0.39
C THR A 50 -8.07 15.37 1.52
N ALA A 51 -7.61 16.35 2.30
CA ALA A 51 -8.41 17.01 3.34
C ALA A 51 -9.66 17.69 2.76
N VAL A 52 -9.49 18.47 1.68
CA VAL A 52 -10.59 19.11 0.96
C VAL A 52 -11.55 18.07 0.37
N ALA A 53 -11.04 17.00 -0.20
CA ALA A 53 -11.88 15.93 -0.75
C ALA A 53 -12.71 15.23 0.34
N LEU A 54 -12.13 14.94 1.51
CA LEU A 54 -12.84 14.37 2.66
C LEU A 54 -13.91 15.34 3.21
N PHE A 55 -13.61 16.63 3.24
CA PHE A 55 -14.64 17.64 3.55
C PHE A 55 -15.76 17.59 2.50
N GLY A 56 -15.40 17.52 1.21
CA GLY A 56 -16.36 17.34 0.13
C GLY A 56 -17.25 16.11 0.31
N PHE A 57 -16.69 14.95 0.71
CA PHE A 57 -17.49 13.78 1.06
C PHE A 57 -18.49 14.08 2.20
N SER A 58 -18.10 14.88 3.18
CA SER A 58 -18.93 15.19 4.35
C SER A 58 -20.17 16.06 4.04
N ILE A 59 -20.22 16.71 2.88
CA ILE A 59 -21.34 17.54 2.45
C ILE A 59 -22.17 16.92 1.31
N CYS A 60 -21.79 15.71 0.85
CA CYS A 60 -22.48 15.03 -0.21
C CYS A 60 -23.90 14.60 0.20
N THR A 61 -24.86 14.87 -0.67
CA THR A 61 -26.27 14.44 -0.56
C THR A 61 -26.66 13.45 -1.66
N GLN A 62 -25.84 13.33 -2.70
CA GLN A 62 -26.08 12.44 -3.86
C GLN A 62 -24.83 11.66 -4.19
N PHE A 63 -24.99 10.46 -4.78
CA PHE A 63 -23.91 9.54 -5.08
C PHE A 63 -22.86 10.11 -6.07
N TRP A 64 -23.30 10.78 -7.13
CA TRP A 64 -22.38 11.36 -8.12
C TRP A 64 -21.41 12.38 -7.53
N GLN A 65 -21.81 13.10 -6.46
CA GLN A 65 -20.93 14.04 -5.74
C GLN A 65 -19.77 13.30 -5.07
N LEU A 66 -20.01 12.09 -4.52
CA LEU A 66 -18.92 11.25 -3.99
C LEU A 66 -17.95 10.87 -5.11
N CYS A 67 -18.45 10.52 -6.29
CA CYS A 67 -17.59 10.21 -7.44
C CYS A 67 -16.72 11.40 -7.85
N LEU A 68 -17.26 12.62 -7.83
CA LEU A 68 -16.48 13.83 -8.12
C LEU A 68 -15.36 14.07 -7.09
N TRP A 69 -15.67 13.97 -5.81
CA TRP A 69 -14.68 14.17 -4.73
C TRP A 69 -13.68 13.00 -4.63
N ALA A 70 -14.01 11.83 -5.14
CA ALA A 70 -13.10 10.69 -5.24
C ALA A 70 -11.89 10.98 -6.14
N ILE A 71 -12.05 11.82 -7.17
CA ILE A 71 -10.97 12.19 -8.09
C ILE A 71 -9.85 12.94 -7.35
N PRO A 72 -10.07 14.12 -6.76
CA PRO A 72 -9.01 14.83 -6.03
C PRO A 72 -8.47 14.01 -4.84
N TYR A 73 -9.31 13.19 -4.19
CA TYR A 73 -8.84 12.31 -3.14
C TYR A 73 -7.79 11.32 -3.65
N GLY A 74 -8.06 10.61 -4.75
CA GLY A 74 -7.13 9.67 -5.35
C GLY A 74 -5.84 10.34 -5.85
N LEU A 75 -5.96 11.49 -6.50
CA LEU A 75 -4.80 12.27 -6.99
C LEU A 75 -3.88 12.70 -5.84
N GLY A 76 -4.44 13.18 -4.73
CA GLY A 76 -3.67 13.55 -3.54
C GLY A 76 -3.02 12.32 -2.89
N ALA A 77 -3.75 11.23 -2.72
CA ALA A 77 -3.25 10.01 -2.09
C ALA A 77 -2.02 9.42 -2.80
N GLY A 78 -2.06 9.29 -4.14
CA GLY A 78 -0.95 8.70 -4.88
C GLY A 78 0.29 9.60 -4.94
N SER A 79 0.12 10.92 -5.00
CA SER A 79 1.25 11.85 -5.03
C SER A 79 2.02 11.86 -3.71
N VAL A 80 1.31 11.89 -2.56
CA VAL A 80 1.98 11.87 -1.25
C VAL A 80 2.69 10.54 -1.01
N ASP A 81 2.06 9.44 -1.39
CA ASP A 81 2.61 8.12 -1.17
C ASP A 81 3.94 7.95 -1.93
N ALA A 82 3.96 8.22 -3.23
CA ALA A 82 5.17 8.13 -4.03
C ALA A 82 6.26 9.11 -3.57
N ALA A 83 5.90 10.36 -3.24
CA ALA A 83 6.84 11.39 -2.82
C ALA A 83 7.50 11.05 -1.49
N LEU A 84 6.71 10.68 -0.49
CA LEU A 84 7.21 10.41 0.85
C LEU A 84 8.02 9.13 0.92
N ASN A 85 7.57 8.07 0.25
CA ASN A 85 8.31 6.81 0.15
C ASN A 85 9.69 7.00 -0.49
N ASN A 86 9.75 7.74 -1.62
CA ASN A 86 11.04 8.02 -2.26
C ASN A 86 11.95 8.89 -1.38
N TYR A 87 11.38 9.88 -0.69
CA TYR A 87 12.16 10.73 0.21
C TYR A 87 12.79 9.91 1.35
N VAL A 88 12.01 9.02 1.98
CA VAL A 88 12.52 8.14 3.03
C VAL A 88 13.56 7.16 2.49
N ALA A 89 13.36 6.60 1.28
CA ALA A 89 14.33 5.69 0.66
C ALA A 89 15.67 6.36 0.33
N LEU A 90 15.68 7.67 0.06
CA LEU A 90 16.88 8.42 -0.27
C LEU A 90 17.64 8.97 0.96
N HIS A 91 16.92 9.30 2.05
CA HIS A 91 17.49 10.08 3.15
C HIS A 91 17.51 9.34 4.49
N TYR A 92 16.83 8.18 4.60
CA TYR A 92 16.67 7.47 5.86
C TYR A 92 16.98 5.98 5.71
N GLU A 93 17.19 5.32 6.84
CA GLU A 93 17.44 3.88 6.90
C GLU A 93 16.12 3.09 6.76
N SER A 94 16.22 1.80 6.38
CA SER A 94 15.10 0.87 6.19
C SER A 94 14.14 0.80 7.40
N ARG A 95 14.64 0.99 8.63
CA ARG A 95 13.81 1.04 9.84
C ARG A 95 12.75 2.15 9.79
N HIS A 96 13.12 3.33 9.26
CA HIS A 96 12.20 4.46 9.16
C HIS A 96 11.11 4.20 8.12
N MET A 97 11.45 3.52 7.02
CA MET A 97 10.49 3.06 6.03
C MET A 97 9.46 2.10 6.64
N SER A 98 9.93 1.12 7.42
CA SER A 98 9.06 0.17 8.12
C SER A 98 8.13 0.86 9.12
N TRP A 99 8.63 1.84 9.88
CA TRP A 99 7.81 2.60 10.84
C TRP A 99 6.85 3.57 10.16
N LEU A 100 7.22 4.17 9.02
CA LEU A 100 6.30 4.95 8.19
C LEU A 100 5.07 4.10 7.82
N HIS A 101 5.31 2.88 7.33
CA HIS A 101 4.23 1.96 6.99
C HIS A 101 3.48 1.37 8.20
N CYS A 102 4.10 1.33 9.38
CA CYS A 102 3.41 1.01 10.63
C CYS A 102 2.35 2.08 10.96
N MET A 103 2.68 3.36 10.78
CA MET A 103 1.72 4.47 10.97
C MET A 103 0.52 4.37 10.02
N TRP A 104 0.73 3.88 8.79
CA TRP A 104 -0.38 3.55 7.89
C TRP A 104 -1.35 2.53 8.52
N GLY A 105 -0.82 1.46 9.14
CA GLY A 105 -1.64 0.46 9.82
C GLY A 105 -2.47 1.04 10.98
N ILE A 106 -1.89 1.96 11.75
CA ILE A 106 -2.61 2.69 12.83
C ILE A 106 -3.74 3.54 12.23
N GLY A 107 -3.48 4.24 11.12
CA GLY A 107 -4.49 5.03 10.41
C GLY A 107 -5.63 4.17 9.87
N ALA A 108 -5.29 3.03 9.27
CA ALA A 108 -6.26 2.07 8.74
C ALA A 108 -7.17 1.48 9.83
N ALA A 109 -6.64 1.27 11.03
CA ALA A 109 -7.42 0.83 12.19
C ALA A 109 -8.24 1.97 12.81
N GLY A 110 -7.69 3.18 12.87
CA GLY A 110 -8.33 4.36 13.48
C GLY A 110 -9.51 4.90 12.68
N GLY A 111 -9.44 4.85 11.36
CA GLY A 111 -10.51 5.33 10.48
C GLY A 111 -11.89 4.71 10.77
N PRO A 112 -12.03 3.37 10.77
CA PRO A 112 -13.26 2.69 11.14
C PRO A 112 -13.76 3.01 12.56
N VAL A 113 -12.88 3.20 13.53
CA VAL A 113 -13.24 3.58 14.91
C VAL A 113 -13.88 4.96 14.93
N ILE A 114 -13.26 5.96 14.29
CA ILE A 114 -13.81 7.32 14.17
C ILE A 114 -15.18 7.28 13.46
N MET A 115 -15.29 6.51 12.37
CA MET A 115 -16.54 6.35 11.65
C MET A 115 -17.60 5.65 12.51
N GLY A 116 -17.23 4.65 13.31
CA GLY A 116 -18.12 3.96 14.25
C GLY A 116 -18.69 4.93 15.30
N TRP A 117 -17.86 5.79 15.89
CA TRP A 117 -18.32 6.84 16.83
C TRP A 117 -19.26 7.84 16.15
N ALA A 118 -18.93 8.27 14.95
CA ALA A 118 -19.78 9.19 14.20
C ALA A 118 -21.16 8.58 13.91
N LEU A 119 -21.19 7.32 13.51
CA LEU A 119 -22.46 6.60 13.21
C LEU A 119 -23.29 6.34 14.47
N ALA A 120 -22.66 6.09 15.62
CA ALA A 120 -23.36 5.88 16.89
C ALA A 120 -23.98 7.19 17.44
N GLY A 121 -23.30 8.31 17.24
CA GLY A 121 -23.72 9.62 17.79
C GLY A 121 -24.43 10.56 16.81
N SER A 122 -24.30 10.36 15.49
CA SER A 122 -24.84 11.29 14.49
C SER A 122 -24.94 10.69 13.09
N THR A 123 -24.05 11.07 12.17
CA THR A 123 -24.11 10.68 10.75
C THR A 123 -22.74 10.32 10.20
N TRP A 124 -22.71 9.56 9.11
CA TRP A 124 -21.47 9.22 8.41
C TRP A 124 -20.72 10.46 7.87
N GLN A 125 -21.44 11.54 7.54
CA GLN A 125 -20.83 12.82 7.14
C GLN A 125 -19.92 13.38 8.23
N ASN A 126 -20.32 13.28 9.50
CA ASN A 126 -19.51 13.75 10.62
C ASN A 126 -18.22 12.95 10.77
N GLY A 127 -18.22 11.64 10.45
CA GLY A 127 -16.98 10.84 10.40
C GLY A 127 -15.98 11.40 9.40
N TYR A 128 -16.41 11.66 8.16
CA TYR A 128 -15.55 12.30 7.16
C TYR A 128 -15.09 13.70 7.57
N ARG A 129 -15.96 14.48 8.22
CA ARG A 129 -15.65 15.83 8.71
C ARG A 129 -14.56 15.82 9.77
N ILE A 130 -14.62 14.88 10.73
CA ILE A 130 -13.60 14.71 11.76
C ILE A 130 -12.24 14.38 11.12
N ILE A 131 -12.21 13.41 10.19
CA ILE A 131 -10.95 13.03 9.52
C ILE A 131 -10.42 14.19 8.67
N SER A 132 -11.29 14.94 7.98
CA SER A 132 -10.90 16.14 7.23
C SER A 132 -10.25 17.20 8.14
N ILE A 133 -10.80 17.47 9.31
CA ILE A 133 -10.23 18.43 10.28
C ILE A 133 -8.84 17.95 10.73
N LEU A 134 -8.67 16.67 11.04
CA LEU A 134 -7.37 16.11 11.40
C LEU A 134 -6.34 16.29 10.27
N GLN A 135 -6.74 16.11 9.01
CA GLN A 135 -5.86 16.32 7.85
C GLN A 135 -5.58 17.81 7.59
N ILE A 136 -6.52 18.71 7.87
CA ILE A 136 -6.29 20.18 7.80
C ILE A 136 -5.22 20.57 8.83
N VAL A 137 -5.32 20.07 10.06
CA VAL A 137 -4.28 20.31 11.09
C VAL A 137 -2.94 19.76 10.64
N LEU A 138 -2.90 18.52 10.11
CA LEU A 138 -1.69 17.94 9.57
C LEU A 138 -1.12 18.75 8.40
N THR A 139 -1.97 19.27 7.50
CA THR A 139 -1.56 20.15 6.42
C THR A 139 -0.89 21.42 6.96
N ALA A 140 -1.44 22.03 7.99
CA ALA A 140 -0.83 23.21 8.64
C ALA A 140 0.55 22.85 9.20
N VAL A 141 0.69 21.73 9.92
CA VAL A 141 1.98 21.24 10.44
C VAL A 141 2.99 21.03 9.30
N LEU A 142 2.56 20.43 8.19
CA LEU A 142 3.42 20.20 7.02
C LEU A 142 3.87 21.51 6.37
N LEU A 143 2.98 22.51 6.26
CA LEU A 143 3.33 23.83 5.72
C LEU A 143 4.34 24.55 6.62
N PHE A 144 4.17 24.51 7.94
CA PHE A 144 5.15 25.07 8.88
C PHE A 144 6.49 24.32 8.88
N SER A 145 6.48 23.02 8.56
CA SER A 145 7.70 22.20 8.48
C SER A 145 8.47 22.36 7.16
N LEU A 146 7.92 23.05 6.14
CA LEU A 146 8.56 23.16 4.82
C LEU A 146 10.05 23.59 4.86
N PRO A 147 10.49 24.50 5.75
CA PRO A 147 11.90 24.88 5.83
C PRO A 147 12.84 23.75 6.31
N LEU A 148 12.28 22.69 6.92
CA LEU A 148 13.03 21.53 7.43
C LEU A 148 13.28 20.44 6.38
N TRP A 149 12.54 20.51 5.23
CA TRP A 149 12.69 19.53 4.19
C TRP A 149 13.93 19.80 3.36
N GLN A 150 14.78 18.80 3.27
CA GLN A 150 15.97 18.89 2.41
C GLN A 150 15.53 19.02 0.94
N THR A 151 16.11 19.98 0.25
CA THR A 151 15.94 20.11 -1.20
C THR A 151 16.86 19.14 -1.92
N PRO A 152 16.57 18.76 -3.19
CA PRO A 152 17.52 17.98 -3.99
C PRO A 152 18.92 18.58 -4.08
N ALA A 153 19.03 19.91 -3.97
CA ALA A 153 20.29 20.63 -3.93
C ALA A 153 21.08 20.42 -2.62
N ASP A 154 20.39 20.18 -1.51
CA ASP A 154 21.03 19.98 -0.20
C ASP A 154 21.51 18.52 0.00
N ALA A 155 20.94 17.57 -0.73
CA ALA A 155 21.27 16.15 -0.66
C ALA A 155 22.57 15.77 -1.35
N GLY A 156 23.22 16.71 -2.05
CA GLY A 156 24.42 16.46 -2.82
C GLY A 156 25.31 17.66 -3.03
N ALA A 157 25.90 18.19 -1.97
CA ALA A 157 27.03 19.12 -2.11
C ALA A 157 28.28 18.47 -2.76
N GLY A 158 28.14 17.38 -3.53
CA GLY A 158 29.27 16.65 -4.10
C GLY A 158 28.99 15.84 -5.36
N GLU A 159 27.75 15.56 -5.72
CA GLU A 159 27.44 14.84 -6.98
C GLU A 159 26.35 15.57 -7.75
N ASP A 160 26.55 15.76 -9.07
CA ASP A 160 25.54 16.27 -10.02
C ASP A 160 24.32 15.35 -10.04
N PHE A 161 23.41 15.53 -9.06
CA PHE A 161 22.15 14.80 -8.99
C PHE A 161 21.15 15.49 -9.94
N THR A 162 21.26 15.20 -11.21
CA THR A 162 20.24 15.56 -12.19
C THR A 162 19.22 14.42 -12.29
N PRO A 163 17.94 14.63 -11.94
CA PRO A 163 16.89 13.63 -12.16
C PRO A 163 16.86 13.25 -13.64
N GLU A 164 17.00 11.96 -13.93
CA GLU A 164 16.94 11.47 -15.32
C GLU A 164 15.49 11.22 -15.70
N HIS A 165 14.95 12.08 -16.54
CA HIS A 165 13.58 11.93 -17.07
C HIS A 165 13.53 10.87 -18.15
N ARG A 166 12.86 9.76 -17.86
CA ARG A 166 12.58 8.70 -18.84
C ARG A 166 11.07 8.48 -19.01
N THR A 167 10.65 8.22 -20.24
CA THR A 167 9.26 7.81 -20.51
C THR A 167 9.01 6.39 -20.00
N LEU A 168 7.75 6.06 -19.71
CA LEU A 168 7.38 4.72 -19.23
C LEU A 168 7.91 3.58 -20.11
N PRO A 169 7.84 3.63 -21.48
CA PRO A 169 8.44 2.62 -22.33
C PRO A 169 9.97 2.51 -22.20
N GLN A 170 10.66 3.61 -21.91
CA GLN A 170 12.10 3.60 -21.66
C GLN A 170 12.44 2.97 -20.30
N LEU A 171 11.65 3.27 -19.27
CA LEU A 171 11.77 2.68 -17.94
C LEU A 171 11.56 1.17 -17.99
N MET A 172 10.56 0.69 -18.74
CA MET A 172 10.29 -0.75 -18.90
C MET A 172 11.43 -1.54 -19.54
N LYS A 173 12.34 -0.88 -20.26
CA LYS A 173 13.55 -1.51 -20.81
C LYS A 173 14.71 -1.61 -19.83
N VAL A 174 14.60 -0.96 -18.67
CA VAL A 174 15.65 -1.01 -17.65
C VAL A 174 15.61 -2.40 -16.98
N PRO A 175 16.75 -3.13 -16.92
CA PRO A 175 16.79 -4.45 -16.31
C PRO A 175 16.32 -4.42 -14.85
N GLY A 176 15.39 -5.29 -14.50
CA GLY A 176 14.78 -5.41 -13.18
C GLY A 176 13.45 -4.66 -13.01
N VAL A 177 13.09 -3.75 -13.92
CA VAL A 177 11.85 -2.96 -13.81
C VAL A 177 10.59 -3.82 -13.98
N PRO A 178 10.45 -4.66 -15.02
CA PRO A 178 9.30 -5.55 -15.13
C PRO A 178 9.16 -6.48 -13.91
N GLU A 179 10.29 -6.99 -13.39
CA GLU A 179 10.31 -7.88 -12.24
C GLU A 179 9.81 -7.18 -10.98
N VAL A 180 10.29 -5.97 -10.69
CA VAL A 180 9.86 -5.26 -9.48
C VAL A 180 8.39 -4.84 -9.56
N MET A 181 7.92 -4.42 -10.74
CA MET A 181 6.51 -4.06 -10.94
C MET A 181 5.59 -5.27 -10.71
N CYS A 182 5.89 -6.40 -11.35
CA CYS A 182 5.11 -7.62 -11.18
C CYS A 182 5.20 -8.16 -9.74
N CYS A 183 6.39 -8.14 -9.14
CA CYS A 183 6.60 -8.53 -7.75
C CYS A 183 5.72 -7.68 -6.80
N PHE A 184 5.68 -6.39 -7.02
CA PHE A 184 4.92 -5.45 -6.19
C PHE A 184 3.40 -5.58 -6.40
N ALA A 185 2.95 -5.79 -7.63
CA ALA A 185 1.55 -6.09 -7.93
C ALA A 185 1.10 -7.41 -7.27
N LEU A 186 1.93 -8.47 -7.33
CA LEU A 186 1.65 -9.75 -6.69
C LEU A 186 1.63 -9.66 -5.17
N TYR A 187 2.57 -8.91 -4.58
CA TYR A 187 2.56 -8.63 -3.14
C TYR A 187 1.22 -7.98 -2.73
N SER A 188 0.83 -6.90 -3.44
CA SER A 188 -0.44 -6.21 -3.18
C SER A 188 -1.64 -7.13 -3.40
N GLY A 189 -1.54 -8.08 -4.33
CA GLY A 189 -2.52 -9.15 -4.53
C GLY A 189 -2.63 -10.07 -3.32
N VAL A 190 -1.51 -10.56 -2.78
CA VAL A 190 -1.50 -11.39 -1.56
C VAL A 190 -2.12 -10.63 -0.39
N GLU A 191 -1.73 -9.37 -0.18
CA GLU A 191 -2.26 -8.54 0.91
C GLU A 191 -3.78 -8.32 0.77
N THR A 192 -4.25 -7.90 -0.42
CA THR A 192 -5.67 -7.58 -0.62
C THR A 192 -6.57 -8.79 -0.72
N VAL A 193 -6.13 -9.87 -1.39
CA VAL A 193 -6.90 -11.13 -1.42
C VAL A 193 -7.03 -11.69 -0.01
N THR A 194 -5.95 -11.68 0.79
CA THR A 194 -6.04 -12.13 2.19
C THR A 194 -7.00 -11.26 2.98
N GLY A 195 -6.85 -9.95 2.92
CA GLY A 195 -7.66 -9.03 3.72
C GLY A 195 -9.15 -9.06 3.38
N MET A 196 -9.50 -9.19 2.09
CA MET A 196 -10.89 -9.14 1.65
C MET A 196 -11.60 -10.49 1.70
N TRP A 197 -10.88 -11.60 1.46
CA TRP A 197 -11.52 -12.91 1.25
C TRP A 197 -11.32 -13.89 2.41
N ALA A 198 -10.45 -13.60 3.40
CA ALA A 198 -10.22 -14.48 4.54
C ALA A 198 -11.51 -14.77 5.33
N ALA A 199 -12.35 -13.75 5.58
CA ALA A 199 -13.63 -13.94 6.27
C ALA A 199 -14.58 -14.86 5.47
N SER A 200 -14.68 -14.66 4.15
CA SER A 200 -15.49 -15.51 3.28
C SER A 200 -14.99 -16.94 3.24
N TYR A 201 -13.66 -17.15 3.20
CA TYR A 201 -13.06 -18.47 3.30
C TYR A 201 -13.37 -19.14 4.64
N CYS A 202 -13.25 -18.41 5.74
CA CYS A 202 -13.59 -18.89 7.08
C CYS A 202 -15.06 -19.31 7.19
N THR A 203 -15.98 -18.53 6.61
CA THR A 203 -17.41 -18.83 6.66
C THR A 203 -17.79 -19.98 5.71
N LEU A 204 -17.41 -19.87 4.43
CA LEU A 204 -17.90 -20.78 3.38
C LEU A 204 -17.18 -22.14 3.35
N VAL A 205 -15.90 -22.17 3.75
CA VAL A 205 -15.07 -23.40 3.69
C VAL A 205 -14.87 -24.02 5.07
N ARG A 206 -14.71 -23.18 6.11
CA ARG A 206 -14.45 -23.67 7.48
C ARG A 206 -15.71 -23.70 8.37
N GLY A 207 -16.86 -23.23 7.88
CA GLY A 207 -18.15 -23.30 8.56
C GLY A 207 -18.26 -22.41 9.80
N LEU A 208 -17.45 -21.34 9.89
CA LEU A 208 -17.50 -20.39 11.01
C LEU A 208 -18.68 -19.43 10.83
N ASP A 209 -19.24 -18.97 11.93
CA ASP A 209 -20.21 -17.87 11.90
C ASP A 209 -19.56 -16.57 11.43
N ALA A 210 -20.37 -15.67 10.86
CA ALA A 210 -19.87 -14.44 10.22
C ALA A 210 -19.11 -13.51 11.18
N ALA A 211 -19.51 -13.41 12.44
CA ALA A 211 -18.88 -12.55 13.42
C ALA A 211 -17.48 -13.08 13.80
N THR A 212 -17.37 -14.38 14.07
CA THR A 212 -16.11 -15.07 14.33
C THR A 212 -15.17 -14.97 13.10
N ALA A 213 -15.68 -15.22 11.89
CA ALA A 213 -14.90 -15.13 10.68
C ALA A 213 -14.34 -13.72 10.42
N ALA A 214 -15.14 -12.67 10.63
CA ALA A 214 -14.68 -11.29 10.53
C ALA A 214 -13.61 -10.94 11.58
N SER A 215 -13.81 -11.39 12.83
CA SER A 215 -12.83 -11.23 13.90
C SER A 215 -11.48 -11.89 13.54
N TRP A 216 -11.50 -13.09 12.96
CA TRP A 216 -10.25 -13.78 12.58
C TRP A 216 -9.58 -13.17 11.37
N ALA A 217 -10.35 -12.69 10.38
CA ALA A 217 -9.80 -11.94 9.26
C ALA A 217 -9.07 -10.66 9.72
N SER A 218 -9.53 -10.01 10.79
CA SER A 218 -8.86 -8.83 11.36
C SER A 218 -7.47 -9.14 11.95
N LEU A 219 -7.22 -10.39 12.36
CA LEU A 219 -5.91 -10.82 12.85
C LEU A 219 -4.81 -10.71 11.79
N PHE A 220 -5.15 -10.83 10.52
CA PHE A 220 -4.22 -10.57 9.42
C PHE A 220 -3.69 -9.14 9.45
N TYR A 221 -4.57 -8.14 9.59
CA TYR A 221 -4.16 -6.73 9.67
C TYR A 221 -3.39 -6.42 10.96
N LEU A 222 -3.75 -7.07 12.07
CA LEU A 222 -2.96 -7.00 13.30
C LEU A 222 -1.55 -7.55 13.05
N GLY A 223 -1.43 -8.69 12.35
CA GLY A 223 -0.15 -9.26 11.94
C GLY A 223 0.69 -8.30 11.10
N ILE A 224 0.09 -7.61 10.12
CA ILE A 224 0.79 -6.58 9.32
C ILE A 224 1.28 -5.44 10.21
N THR A 225 0.42 -4.89 11.06
CA THR A 225 0.76 -3.71 11.88
C THR A 225 1.88 -4.02 12.87
N VAL A 226 1.74 -5.12 13.62
CA VAL A 226 2.78 -5.60 14.56
C VAL A 226 4.05 -5.96 13.80
N GLY A 227 3.91 -6.65 12.67
CA GLY A 227 5.04 -7.03 11.82
C GLY A 227 5.81 -5.82 11.30
N ARG A 228 5.15 -4.75 10.84
CA ARG A 228 5.79 -3.49 10.41
C ARG A 228 6.54 -2.81 11.55
N PHE A 229 5.96 -2.80 12.74
CA PHE A 229 6.65 -2.29 13.93
C PHE A 229 7.92 -3.09 14.23
N LEU A 230 7.82 -4.42 14.28
CA LEU A 230 8.96 -5.31 14.53
C LEU A 230 10.01 -5.26 13.41
N SER A 231 9.58 -5.14 12.16
CA SER A 231 10.48 -5.02 11.01
C SER A 231 11.42 -3.84 11.13
N GLY A 232 10.99 -2.70 11.72
CA GLY A 232 11.85 -1.57 11.99
C GLY A 232 13.06 -1.90 12.86
N PHE A 233 12.93 -2.84 13.79
CA PHE A 233 14.07 -3.32 14.60
C PHE A 233 14.87 -4.41 13.90
N LEU A 234 14.21 -5.30 13.15
CA LEU A 234 14.86 -6.40 12.43
C LEU A 234 15.75 -5.88 11.30
N THR A 235 15.37 -4.80 10.62
CA THR A 235 16.17 -4.14 9.57
C THR A 235 17.47 -3.53 10.09
N MET A 236 17.66 -3.41 11.41
CA MET A 236 18.96 -3.07 12.01
C MET A 236 19.98 -4.22 11.95
N LYS A 237 19.51 -5.47 11.75
CA LYS A 237 20.37 -6.68 11.68
C LYS A 237 20.35 -7.32 10.30
N PHE A 238 19.24 -7.25 9.59
CA PHE A 238 19.02 -7.87 8.29
C PHE A 238 18.87 -6.80 7.22
N ASN A 239 19.50 -7.00 6.06
CA ASN A 239 19.31 -6.12 4.92
C ASN A 239 17.91 -6.32 4.28
N ASP A 240 17.50 -5.37 3.43
CA ASP A 240 16.16 -5.37 2.83
C ASP A 240 15.86 -6.66 2.06
N HIS A 241 16.82 -7.18 1.29
CA HIS A 241 16.64 -8.44 0.57
C HIS A 241 16.42 -9.64 1.49
N GLN A 242 17.17 -9.72 2.61
CA GLN A 242 16.95 -10.76 3.63
C GLN A 242 15.58 -10.62 4.29
N MET A 243 15.14 -9.38 4.57
CA MET A 243 13.82 -9.11 5.12
C MET A 243 12.70 -9.51 4.16
N ILE A 244 12.85 -9.27 2.86
CA ILE A 244 11.91 -9.74 1.83
C ILE A 244 11.81 -11.28 1.85
N ARG A 245 12.93 -11.99 1.88
CA ARG A 245 12.95 -13.46 1.97
C ARG A 245 12.31 -13.98 3.26
N ILE A 246 12.60 -13.37 4.41
CA ILE A 246 11.96 -13.72 5.69
C ILE A 246 10.45 -13.53 5.59
N GLY A 247 10.00 -12.41 5.02
CA GLY A 247 8.59 -12.14 4.79
C GLY A 247 7.92 -13.21 3.92
N GLN A 248 8.55 -13.56 2.79
CA GLN A 248 8.06 -14.61 1.88
C GLN A 248 8.00 -15.98 2.55
N MET A 249 9.00 -16.35 3.37
CA MET A 249 8.98 -17.59 4.15
C MET A 249 7.85 -17.60 5.18
N LEU A 250 7.61 -16.49 5.88
CA LEU A 250 6.49 -16.38 6.82
C LEU A 250 5.14 -16.51 6.12
N ILE A 251 4.98 -15.89 4.93
CA ILE A 251 3.76 -16.06 4.11
C ILE A 251 3.57 -17.53 3.75
N ALA A 252 4.65 -18.23 3.31
CA ALA A 252 4.58 -19.66 2.98
C ALA A 252 4.14 -20.52 4.17
N VAL A 253 4.72 -20.28 5.36
CA VAL A 253 4.32 -20.95 6.60
C VAL A 253 2.86 -20.64 6.94
N GLY A 254 2.44 -19.38 6.84
CA GLY A 254 1.06 -18.98 7.08
C GLY A 254 0.07 -19.65 6.14
N ILE A 255 0.38 -19.73 4.83
CA ILE A 255 -0.43 -20.45 3.84
C ILE A 255 -0.49 -21.95 4.18
N ALA A 256 0.63 -22.57 4.54
CA ALA A 256 0.66 -23.97 4.96
C ALA A 256 -0.24 -24.21 6.17
N LEU A 257 -0.24 -23.32 7.17
CA LEU A 257 -1.15 -23.41 8.33
C LEU A 257 -2.63 -23.24 7.93
N VAL A 258 -2.95 -22.41 6.94
CA VAL A 258 -4.30 -22.27 6.40
C VAL A 258 -4.75 -23.54 5.67
N PHE A 259 -3.84 -24.25 4.98
CA PHE A 259 -4.14 -25.53 4.33
C PHE A 259 -4.44 -26.65 5.33
N LEU A 260 -3.81 -26.63 6.52
CA LEU A 260 -3.95 -27.73 7.48
C LEU A 260 -5.39 -27.82 8.01
N PRO A 261 -6.01 -29.02 8.00
CA PRO A 261 -7.31 -29.25 8.60
C PRO A 261 -7.21 -29.42 10.14
N ALA A 262 -6.18 -28.83 10.77
CA ALA A 262 -5.81 -29.02 12.17
C ALA A 262 -6.53 -28.06 13.13
N GLY A 263 -7.77 -27.70 12.79
CA GLY A 263 -8.64 -26.92 13.68
C GLY A 263 -8.44 -25.40 13.60
N ASN A 264 -9.22 -24.72 14.42
CA ASN A 264 -9.37 -23.26 14.41
C ASN A 264 -8.10 -22.49 14.80
N THR A 265 -7.26 -23.07 15.65
CA THR A 265 -6.00 -22.45 16.10
C THR A 265 -4.99 -22.32 14.97
N CYS A 266 -4.86 -23.34 14.11
CA CYS A 266 -3.95 -23.29 12.97
C CYS A 266 -4.40 -22.24 11.95
N LEU A 267 -5.71 -22.12 11.71
CA LEU A 267 -6.24 -21.11 10.78
C LEU A 267 -5.97 -19.69 11.27
N ARG A 268 -6.22 -19.41 12.56
CA ARG A 268 -5.91 -18.11 13.18
C ARG A 268 -4.41 -17.80 13.12
N ALA A 269 -3.58 -18.76 13.52
CA ALA A 269 -2.12 -18.63 13.43
C ALA A 269 -1.66 -18.37 12.00
N GLY A 270 -2.25 -19.07 11.03
CA GLY A 270 -1.96 -18.87 9.61
C GLY A 270 -2.24 -17.44 9.14
N LEU A 271 -3.40 -16.87 9.46
CA LEU A 271 -3.76 -15.50 9.08
C LEU A 271 -2.81 -14.47 9.71
N VAL A 272 -2.48 -14.61 11.00
CA VAL A 272 -1.49 -13.74 11.68
C VAL A 272 -0.13 -13.85 11.00
N THR A 273 0.32 -15.09 10.71
CA THR A 273 1.64 -15.35 10.12
C THR A 273 1.75 -14.81 8.70
N ILE A 274 0.68 -14.90 7.88
CA ILE A 274 0.64 -14.25 6.56
C ILE A 274 0.80 -12.73 6.74
N GLY A 275 0.09 -12.13 7.69
CA GLY A 275 0.19 -10.69 7.98
C GLY A 275 1.60 -10.27 8.41
N LEU A 276 2.21 -11.02 9.33
CA LEU A 276 3.61 -10.80 9.74
C LEU A 276 4.57 -10.92 8.57
N GLY A 277 4.33 -11.85 7.65
CA GLY A 277 5.16 -12.04 6.46
C GLY A 277 4.99 -10.92 5.41
N CYS A 278 3.78 -10.39 5.25
CA CYS A 278 3.54 -9.25 4.37
C CYS A 278 4.24 -7.96 4.86
N ALA A 279 4.41 -7.83 6.17
CA ALA A 279 4.87 -6.59 6.81
C ALA A 279 6.19 -6.02 6.28
N PRO A 280 7.29 -6.77 6.15
CA PRO A 280 8.58 -6.24 5.70
C PRO A 280 8.68 -6.05 4.19
N ILE A 281 7.88 -6.77 3.38
CA ILE A 281 8.11 -6.87 1.93
C ILE A 281 7.92 -5.51 1.24
N TYR A 282 6.81 -4.83 1.48
CA TYR A 282 6.50 -3.54 0.86
C TYR A 282 7.54 -2.47 1.21
N PRO A 283 7.86 -2.20 2.49
CA PRO A 283 8.84 -1.20 2.87
C PRO A 283 10.24 -1.49 2.30
N CYS A 284 10.67 -2.75 2.33
CA CYS A 284 12.00 -3.14 1.86
C CYS A 284 12.15 -3.04 0.34
N ILE A 285 11.13 -3.41 -0.46
CA ILE A 285 11.15 -3.23 -1.92
C ILE A 285 11.33 -1.75 -2.28
N ILE A 286 10.61 -0.85 -1.60
CA ILE A 286 10.73 0.59 -1.84
C ILE A 286 12.08 1.11 -1.39
N HIS A 287 12.54 0.72 -0.21
CA HIS A 287 13.81 1.19 0.33
C HIS A 287 15.01 0.75 -0.53
N GLU A 288 14.97 -0.42 -1.15
CA GLU A 288 16.01 -0.89 -2.09
C GLU A 288 16.02 -0.15 -3.44
N THR A 289 15.00 0.65 -3.75
CA THR A 289 14.85 1.26 -5.10
C THR A 289 16.04 2.11 -5.51
N PRO A 290 16.60 3.01 -4.68
CA PRO A 290 17.80 3.76 -5.05
C PRO A 290 19.03 2.88 -5.27
N ALA A 291 19.20 1.81 -4.51
CA ALA A 291 20.31 0.86 -4.65
C ALA A 291 20.18 0.03 -5.94
N ASN A 292 18.96 -0.39 -6.28
CA ASN A 292 18.68 -1.23 -7.45
C ASN A 292 18.74 -0.46 -8.77
N PHE A 293 18.28 0.81 -8.80
CA PHE A 293 18.08 1.57 -10.03
C PHE A 293 18.88 2.87 -10.12
N GLY A 294 19.54 3.27 -9.05
CA GLY A 294 20.26 4.54 -8.93
C GLY A 294 19.39 5.67 -8.39
N LYS A 295 20.02 6.64 -7.70
CA LYS A 295 19.31 7.78 -7.11
C LYS A 295 18.58 8.63 -8.16
N SER A 296 19.17 8.81 -9.36
CA SER A 296 18.60 9.61 -10.45
C SER A 296 17.25 9.09 -10.97
N LEU A 297 17.05 7.77 -10.96
CA LEU A 297 15.81 7.12 -11.39
C LEU A 297 14.85 6.79 -10.23
N SER A 298 15.29 6.94 -8.98
CA SER A 298 14.58 6.46 -7.80
C SER A 298 13.13 6.98 -7.74
N MET A 299 12.90 8.27 -8.00
CA MET A 299 11.57 8.85 -7.95
C MET A 299 10.64 8.28 -9.03
N ALA A 300 11.13 8.16 -10.27
CA ALA A 300 10.37 7.55 -11.36
C ALA A 300 10.05 6.08 -11.06
N MET A 301 11.04 5.34 -10.53
CA MET A 301 10.87 3.94 -10.14
C MET A 301 9.85 3.77 -9.01
N THR A 302 9.91 4.58 -7.96
CA THR A 302 8.93 4.56 -6.88
C THR A 302 7.53 4.83 -7.42
N GLY A 303 7.37 5.82 -8.30
CA GLY A 303 6.08 6.12 -8.93
C GLY A 303 5.47 4.95 -9.71
N ILE A 304 6.26 4.24 -10.53
CA ILE A 304 5.76 3.07 -11.27
C ILE A 304 5.54 1.84 -10.38
N GLN A 305 6.34 1.67 -9.33
CA GLN A 305 6.14 0.62 -8.32
C GLN A 305 4.81 0.83 -7.59
N MET A 306 4.51 2.07 -7.16
CA MET A 306 3.23 2.42 -6.55
C MET A 306 2.07 2.16 -7.50
N ALA A 307 2.18 2.60 -8.76
CA ALA A 307 1.16 2.35 -9.77
C ALA A 307 0.92 0.85 -9.98
N ALA A 308 1.98 0.02 -10.00
CA ALA A 308 1.89 -1.43 -10.09
C ALA A 308 1.20 -2.05 -8.85
N ALA A 309 1.54 -1.58 -7.64
CA ALA A 309 0.89 -2.01 -6.40
C ALA A 309 -0.62 -1.72 -6.43
N TYR A 310 -1.02 -0.49 -6.75
CA TYR A 310 -2.44 -0.12 -6.84
C TYR A 310 -3.17 -0.87 -7.96
N THR A 311 -2.50 -1.17 -9.06
CA THR A 311 -3.05 -2.04 -10.12
C THR A 311 -3.29 -3.45 -9.59
N GLY A 312 -2.33 -4.02 -8.87
CA GLY A 312 -2.45 -5.33 -8.21
C GLY A 312 -3.63 -5.37 -7.23
N THR A 313 -3.71 -4.37 -6.34
CA THR A 313 -4.84 -4.21 -5.40
C THR A 313 -6.19 -4.17 -6.11
N THR A 314 -6.29 -3.37 -7.18
CA THR A 314 -7.56 -3.10 -7.88
C THR A 314 -8.02 -4.29 -8.74
N LEU A 315 -7.08 -5.07 -9.29
CA LEU A 315 -7.41 -6.14 -10.24
C LEU A 315 -7.40 -7.53 -9.63
N LEU A 316 -6.39 -7.87 -8.78
CA LEU A 316 -6.20 -9.25 -8.34
C LEU A 316 -7.27 -9.71 -7.35
N SER A 317 -7.75 -8.82 -6.46
CA SER A 317 -8.79 -9.19 -5.51
C SER A 317 -10.16 -9.42 -6.16
N PRO A 318 -10.69 -8.56 -7.06
CA PRO A 318 -11.89 -8.86 -7.82
C PRO A 318 -11.74 -10.09 -8.73
N LEU A 319 -10.57 -10.27 -9.38
CA LEU A 319 -10.30 -11.43 -10.21
C LEU A 319 -10.41 -12.72 -9.39
N PHE A 320 -9.82 -12.76 -8.19
CA PHE A 320 -10.02 -13.89 -7.28
C PHE A 320 -11.50 -14.07 -6.91
N GLY A 321 -12.23 -12.98 -6.69
CA GLY A 321 -13.68 -13.03 -6.41
C GLY A 321 -14.47 -13.72 -7.51
N VAL A 322 -14.18 -13.41 -8.77
CA VAL A 322 -14.79 -14.07 -9.93
C VAL A 322 -14.43 -15.56 -9.97
N LEU A 323 -13.18 -15.93 -9.70
CA LEU A 323 -12.75 -17.34 -9.62
C LEU A 323 -13.46 -18.07 -8.47
N ALA A 324 -13.53 -17.46 -7.29
CA ALA A 324 -14.18 -18.04 -6.12
C ALA A 324 -15.68 -18.25 -6.32
N GLN A 325 -16.36 -17.32 -6.99
CA GLN A 325 -17.78 -17.39 -7.29
C GLN A 325 -18.12 -18.46 -8.33
N ASN A 326 -17.31 -18.57 -9.39
CA ASN A 326 -17.62 -19.46 -10.52
C ASN A 326 -17.06 -20.89 -10.34
N ILE A 327 -16.06 -21.09 -9.46
CA ILE A 327 -15.43 -22.37 -9.23
C ILE A 327 -15.62 -22.81 -7.78
N THR A 328 -14.85 -22.26 -6.85
CA THR A 328 -14.96 -22.54 -5.40
C THR A 328 -14.08 -21.60 -4.56
N MET A 329 -14.56 -21.28 -3.36
CA MET A 329 -13.77 -20.53 -2.36
C MET A 329 -12.58 -21.35 -1.81
N GLN A 330 -12.56 -22.65 -1.99
CA GLN A 330 -11.39 -23.51 -1.62
C GLN A 330 -10.11 -23.13 -2.37
N LEU A 331 -10.21 -22.40 -3.47
CA LEU A 331 -9.06 -21.87 -4.22
C LEU A 331 -8.29 -20.77 -3.47
N TYR A 332 -8.84 -20.23 -2.38
CA TYR A 332 -8.22 -19.13 -1.63
C TYR A 332 -6.74 -19.39 -1.25
N PRO A 333 -6.38 -20.45 -0.51
CA PRO A 333 -4.97 -20.69 -0.18
C PRO A 333 -4.11 -21.03 -1.40
N TRP A 334 -4.67 -21.63 -2.44
CA TRP A 334 -3.97 -21.90 -3.71
C TRP A 334 -3.64 -20.63 -4.48
N ALA A 335 -4.56 -19.69 -4.54
CA ALA A 335 -4.32 -18.38 -5.16
C ALA A 335 -3.19 -17.63 -4.45
N LEU A 336 -3.20 -17.63 -3.11
CA LEU A 336 -2.11 -17.04 -2.32
C LEU A 336 -0.77 -17.74 -2.60
N LEU A 337 -0.76 -19.07 -2.68
CA LEU A 337 0.44 -19.83 -2.95
C LEU A 337 1.01 -19.52 -4.35
N VAL A 338 0.18 -19.47 -5.38
CA VAL A 338 0.61 -19.12 -6.74
C VAL A 338 1.20 -17.72 -6.79
N MET A 339 0.53 -16.74 -6.20
CA MET A 339 1.03 -15.36 -6.13
C MET A 339 2.35 -15.29 -5.37
N LEU A 340 2.49 -16.01 -4.26
CA LEU A 340 3.73 -16.08 -3.49
C LEU A 340 4.88 -16.69 -4.31
N LEU A 341 4.66 -17.82 -4.96
CA LEU A 341 5.71 -18.49 -5.76
C LEU A 341 6.19 -17.60 -6.91
N LEU A 342 5.27 -16.93 -7.62
CA LEU A 342 5.64 -15.98 -8.66
C LEU A 342 6.41 -14.79 -8.07
N MET A 343 5.98 -14.24 -6.92
CA MET A 343 6.67 -13.15 -6.23
C MET A 343 8.09 -13.55 -5.81
N VAL A 344 8.30 -14.78 -5.30
CA VAL A 344 9.63 -15.29 -4.95
C VAL A 344 10.53 -15.35 -6.18
N VAL A 345 10.05 -15.94 -7.28
CA VAL A 345 10.83 -16.03 -8.52
C VAL A 345 11.21 -14.64 -9.04
N LEU A 346 10.26 -13.70 -9.05
CA LEU A 346 10.50 -12.36 -9.57
C LEU A 346 11.42 -11.55 -8.66
N SER A 347 11.32 -11.67 -7.35
CA SER A 347 12.22 -10.98 -6.41
C SER A 347 13.66 -11.48 -6.54
N GLU A 348 13.88 -12.79 -6.73
CA GLU A 348 15.21 -13.35 -6.97
C GLU A 348 15.77 -12.96 -8.34
N GLN A 349 14.94 -12.89 -9.38
CA GLN A 349 15.34 -12.38 -10.70
C GLN A 349 15.72 -10.89 -10.64
N LEU A 350 14.92 -10.08 -9.93
CA LEU A 350 15.23 -8.67 -9.67
C LEU A 350 16.60 -8.54 -9.03
N HIS A 351 16.83 -9.29 -7.94
CA HIS A 351 18.08 -9.26 -7.19
C HIS A 351 19.29 -9.60 -8.07
N LYS A 352 19.19 -10.62 -8.91
CA LYS A 352 20.24 -11.00 -9.87
C LYS A 352 20.48 -9.93 -10.93
N LYS A 353 19.41 -9.36 -11.54
CA LYS A 353 19.52 -8.36 -12.61
C LYS A 353 20.08 -7.03 -12.13
N THR A 354 19.88 -6.67 -10.86
CA THR A 354 20.36 -5.41 -10.28
C THR A 354 21.68 -5.54 -9.51
N ALA A 355 22.24 -6.74 -9.38
CA ALA A 355 23.44 -7.03 -8.61
C ALA A 355 24.63 -6.13 -8.98
N ALA A 356 24.93 -5.96 -10.27
CA ALA A 356 26.04 -5.13 -10.74
C ALA A 356 25.84 -3.63 -10.42
N ARG A 357 24.60 -3.15 -10.40
CA ARG A 357 24.29 -1.75 -10.02
C ARG A 357 24.40 -1.54 -8.51
N ARG A 358 23.92 -2.48 -7.71
CA ARG A 358 24.06 -2.41 -6.25
C ARG A 358 25.51 -2.32 -5.84
N ALA A 359 26.37 -3.16 -6.43
CA ALA A 359 27.82 -3.13 -6.17
C ALA A 359 28.50 -1.80 -6.55
N LYS A 360 27.89 -1.02 -7.47
CA LYS A 360 28.39 0.31 -7.85
C LYS A 360 27.82 1.43 -6.97
N ASN A 361 26.64 1.23 -6.38
CA ASN A 361 25.90 2.23 -5.60
C ASN A 361 26.05 2.03 -4.07
N SER A 362 26.66 0.92 -3.61
CA SER A 362 27.04 0.66 -2.23
C SER A 362 28.45 1.22 -1.95
#